data_3b6c7499659b17226189ec235d22858e
#
_entry.id   3b6c7499659b17226189ec235d22858e
#
_cell.length_a   1.000
_cell.length_b   1.000
_cell.length_c   1.000
_cell.angle_alpha   90.00
_cell.angle_beta   90.00
_cell.angle_gamma   90.00
#
_symmetry.space_group_name_H-M   'P 1'
#
loop_
_entity.id
_entity.type
_entity.pdbx_description
1 polymer ?
#
loop_
_entity_poly.entity_id
_entity_poly.type
_entity_poly.pdbx_seq_one_letter_code
_entity_poly.pdbx_strand_id
1 'polypeptide(L)'
;YMAVMAAYQGNALAYIFRDANGTPSKLLPITASYEQKITNGELYYTLNADDVLNGLPRVVHYLDILHFKGLCVDNYFDGINPIKAHAKALQLNMRAYNALDNTFKTGAKKYFLKGGEGWNADQAKAVQESIEKVLNNEKTTVTVPNGVDVQSMSLTPDEAGYLDSINASEHDIALMFNVPPSLVVRESSSSKATVEQD
;
A
#
# COMPACT_ATOMS: atom_id res chain seq x y z
N TYR A 1 -19.42 3.67 -8.88
CA TYR A 1 -18.89 2.42 -8.33
C TYR A 1 -18.08 1.63 -9.37
N MET A 2 -18.69 1.22 -10.52
CA MET A 2 -18.01 0.41 -11.54
C MET A 2 -16.70 1.04 -12.05
N ALA A 3 -16.70 2.35 -12.35
CA ALA A 3 -15.50 3.05 -12.80
C ALA A 3 -14.37 3.02 -11.76
N VAL A 4 -14.71 3.21 -10.48
CA VAL A 4 -13.74 3.14 -9.38
C VAL A 4 -13.16 1.74 -9.25
N MET A 5 -13.99 0.69 -9.32
CA MET A 5 -13.54 -0.69 -9.25
C MET A 5 -12.67 -1.08 -10.45
N ALA A 6 -13.04 -0.65 -11.66
CA ALA A 6 -12.23 -0.87 -12.85
C ALA A 6 -10.85 -0.20 -12.74
N ALA A 7 -10.79 1.03 -12.24
CA ALA A 7 -9.53 1.74 -12.02
C ALA A 7 -8.68 1.09 -10.92
N TYR A 8 -9.32 0.66 -9.82
CA TYR A 8 -8.63 0.16 -8.62
C TYR A 8 -8.20 -1.31 -8.74
N GLN A 9 -9.09 -2.17 -9.28
CA GLN A 9 -8.85 -3.61 -9.40
C GLN A 9 -8.51 -4.07 -10.82
N GLY A 10 -8.59 -3.16 -11.79
CA GLY A 10 -8.45 -3.51 -13.20
C GLY A 10 -9.69 -4.17 -13.80
N ASN A 11 -10.69 -4.48 -12.99
CA ASN A 11 -11.92 -5.17 -13.39
C ASN A 11 -13.11 -4.63 -12.61
N ALA A 12 -14.25 -4.50 -13.28
CA ALA A 12 -15.52 -4.23 -12.63
C ALA A 12 -16.63 -5.02 -13.32
N LEU A 13 -17.44 -5.70 -12.52
CA LEU A 13 -18.50 -6.56 -13.01
C LEU A 13 -19.87 -6.05 -12.54
N ALA A 14 -20.87 -6.23 -13.39
CA ALA A 14 -22.27 -6.08 -13.02
C ALA A 14 -23.09 -7.23 -13.59
N TYR A 15 -24.03 -7.74 -12.81
CA TYR A 15 -25.02 -8.70 -13.25
C TYR A 15 -26.14 -7.98 -14.03
N ILE A 16 -26.54 -8.54 -15.14
CA ILE A 16 -27.57 -8.01 -16.03
C ILE A 16 -28.88 -8.72 -15.72
N PHE A 17 -29.80 -8.04 -15.08
CA PHE A 17 -31.18 -8.54 -14.99
C PHE A 17 -31.89 -8.28 -16.31
N ARG A 18 -32.63 -9.30 -16.78
CA ARG A 18 -33.44 -9.21 -18.00
C ARG A 18 -34.92 -9.33 -17.67
N ASP A 19 -35.74 -8.68 -18.46
CA ASP A 19 -37.18 -8.85 -18.41
C ASP A 19 -37.65 -10.16 -19.11
N ALA A 20 -38.93 -10.42 -19.14
CA ALA A 20 -39.52 -11.60 -19.78
C ALA A 20 -39.26 -11.67 -21.30
N ASN A 21 -38.90 -10.57 -21.95
CA ASN A 21 -38.57 -10.47 -23.37
C ASN A 21 -37.04 -10.61 -23.61
N GLY A 22 -36.24 -10.81 -22.54
CA GLY A 22 -34.79 -10.88 -22.63
C GLY A 22 -34.07 -9.51 -22.68
N THR A 23 -34.81 -8.40 -22.55
CA THR A 23 -34.25 -7.07 -22.59
C THR A 23 -33.59 -6.72 -21.25
N PRO A 24 -32.37 -6.13 -21.24
CA PRO A 24 -31.74 -5.66 -20.00
C PRO A 24 -32.61 -4.64 -19.29
N SER A 25 -32.99 -4.91 -18.04
CA SER A 25 -33.86 -4.06 -17.22
C SER A 25 -33.12 -3.38 -16.06
N LYS A 26 -32.10 -4.03 -15.51
CA LYS A 26 -31.35 -3.54 -14.36
C LYS A 26 -29.93 -4.08 -14.38
N LEU A 27 -28.98 -3.27 -13.92
CA LEU A 27 -27.60 -3.69 -13.63
C LEU A 27 -27.37 -3.67 -12.12
N LEU A 28 -26.82 -4.77 -11.60
CA LEU A 28 -26.40 -4.85 -10.21
C LEU A 28 -24.90 -5.06 -10.15
N PRO A 29 -24.11 -4.10 -9.61
CA PRO A 29 -22.68 -4.27 -9.45
C PRO A 29 -22.35 -5.46 -8.56
N ILE A 30 -21.39 -6.28 -8.98
CA ILE A 30 -20.83 -7.36 -8.19
C ILE A 30 -19.73 -6.76 -7.33
N THR A 31 -19.81 -6.94 -6.01
CA THR A 31 -18.97 -6.25 -5.04
C THR A 31 -17.88 -7.13 -4.47
N ALA A 32 -18.05 -8.44 -4.55
CA ALA A 32 -17.11 -9.42 -4.02
C ALA A 32 -16.21 -10.02 -5.11
N SER A 33 -15.25 -10.82 -4.68
CA SER A 33 -14.39 -11.57 -5.58
C SER A 33 -15.18 -12.61 -6.37
N TYR A 34 -14.72 -12.88 -7.58
CA TYR A 34 -15.29 -13.87 -8.48
C TYR A 34 -14.20 -14.79 -9.03
N GLU A 35 -14.60 -15.93 -9.50
CA GLU A 35 -13.74 -16.86 -10.24
C GLU A 35 -14.29 -17.07 -11.65
N GLN A 36 -13.40 -17.19 -12.62
CA GLN A 36 -13.74 -17.47 -14.00
C GLN A 36 -13.45 -18.91 -14.34
N LYS A 37 -14.39 -19.56 -15.02
CA LYS A 37 -14.23 -20.94 -15.47
C LYS A 37 -14.77 -21.09 -16.88
N ILE A 38 -13.99 -21.73 -17.74
CA ILE A 38 -14.43 -22.12 -19.07
C ILE A 38 -14.95 -23.56 -18.99
N THR A 39 -16.20 -23.76 -19.42
CA THR A 39 -16.85 -25.07 -19.46
C THR A 39 -17.51 -25.22 -20.83
N ASN A 40 -17.19 -26.28 -21.54
CA ASN A 40 -17.71 -26.57 -22.91
C ASN A 40 -17.47 -25.41 -23.92
N GLY A 41 -16.38 -24.64 -23.74
CA GLY A 41 -16.05 -23.50 -24.60
C GLY A 41 -16.75 -22.19 -24.25
N GLU A 42 -17.56 -22.16 -23.19
CA GLU A 42 -18.25 -20.98 -22.72
C GLU A 42 -17.69 -20.52 -21.37
N LEU A 43 -17.68 -19.20 -21.16
CA LEU A 43 -17.16 -18.57 -19.94
C LEU A 43 -18.27 -18.42 -18.88
N TYR A 44 -17.98 -18.89 -17.69
CA TYR A 44 -18.85 -18.75 -16.51
C TYR A 44 -18.12 -18.02 -15.39
N TYR A 45 -18.86 -17.24 -14.63
CA TYR A 45 -18.41 -16.56 -13.44
C TYR A 45 -19.02 -17.22 -12.21
N THR A 46 -18.19 -17.66 -11.28
CA THR A 46 -18.61 -18.13 -9.96
C THR A 46 -18.53 -16.97 -9.00
N LEU A 47 -19.67 -16.52 -8.46
CA LEU A 47 -19.77 -15.41 -7.55
C LEU A 47 -19.53 -15.86 -6.11
N ASN A 48 -19.03 -14.94 -5.28
CA ASN A 48 -18.80 -15.19 -3.86
C ASN A 48 -20.13 -15.22 -3.08
N ALA A 49 -20.07 -15.75 -1.87
CA ALA A 49 -21.25 -15.94 -0.99
C ALA A 49 -22.01 -14.63 -0.75
N ASP A 50 -21.32 -13.51 -0.59
CA ASP A 50 -21.94 -12.21 -0.31
C ASP A 50 -22.87 -11.74 -1.44
N ASP A 51 -22.46 -11.90 -2.70
CA ASP A 51 -23.30 -11.54 -3.84
C ASP A 51 -24.46 -12.52 -4.01
N VAL A 52 -24.27 -13.80 -3.68
CA VAL A 52 -25.34 -14.81 -3.66
C VAL A 52 -26.37 -14.51 -2.59
N LEU A 53 -25.95 -14.07 -1.39
CA LEU A 53 -26.85 -13.62 -0.33
C LEU A 53 -27.65 -12.38 -0.72
N ASN A 54 -27.12 -11.56 -1.62
CA ASN A 54 -27.84 -10.43 -2.22
C ASN A 54 -28.79 -10.82 -3.36
N GLY A 55 -29.02 -12.11 -3.57
CA GLY A 55 -29.99 -12.66 -4.53
C GLY A 55 -29.43 -12.92 -5.91
N LEU A 56 -28.10 -12.90 -6.10
CA LEU A 56 -27.48 -13.26 -7.37
C LEU A 56 -27.27 -14.79 -7.49
N PRO A 57 -27.35 -15.38 -8.70
CA PRO A 57 -26.98 -16.76 -8.93
C PRO A 57 -25.51 -17.02 -8.60
N ARG A 58 -25.20 -18.17 -8.01
CA ARG A 58 -23.80 -18.52 -7.68
C ARG A 58 -22.92 -18.69 -8.94
N VAL A 59 -23.49 -19.20 -10.01
CA VAL A 59 -22.79 -19.38 -11.28
C VAL A 59 -23.56 -18.62 -12.33
N VAL A 60 -22.89 -17.74 -13.06
CA VAL A 60 -23.47 -16.84 -14.04
C VAL A 60 -22.76 -17.01 -15.37
N HIS A 61 -23.53 -17.10 -16.43
CA HIS A 61 -23.00 -17.16 -17.78
C HIS A 61 -22.49 -15.76 -18.20
N TYR A 62 -21.46 -15.69 -19.04
CA TYR A 62 -20.85 -14.42 -19.45
C TYR A 62 -21.83 -13.45 -20.13
N LEU A 63 -22.88 -13.95 -20.79
CA LEU A 63 -23.91 -13.13 -21.44
C LEU A 63 -24.74 -12.28 -20.45
N ASP A 64 -24.79 -12.71 -19.19
CA ASP A 64 -25.51 -12.00 -18.14
C ASP A 64 -24.58 -11.19 -17.23
N ILE A 65 -23.33 -11.03 -17.64
CA ILE A 65 -22.32 -10.21 -16.95
C ILE A 65 -21.86 -9.08 -17.88
N LEU A 66 -21.96 -7.87 -17.38
CA LEU A 66 -21.26 -6.73 -17.94
C LEU A 66 -19.91 -6.62 -17.26
N HIS A 67 -18.83 -6.90 -17.99
CA HIS A 67 -17.47 -6.88 -17.48
C HIS A 67 -16.68 -5.73 -18.11
N PHE A 68 -16.40 -4.68 -17.31
CA PHE A 68 -15.46 -3.62 -17.67
C PHE A 68 -14.06 -4.07 -17.28
N LYS A 69 -13.19 -4.16 -18.27
CA LYS A 69 -11.79 -4.57 -18.11
C LYS A 69 -10.88 -3.38 -18.35
N GLY A 70 -9.86 -3.27 -17.52
CA GLY A 70 -8.73 -2.37 -17.76
C GLY A 70 -7.79 -2.93 -18.82
N LEU A 71 -6.50 -2.64 -18.68
CA LEU A 71 -5.47 -3.18 -19.57
C LEU A 71 -5.39 -4.70 -19.41
N CYS A 72 -5.57 -5.43 -20.52
CA CYS A 72 -5.42 -6.89 -20.59
C CYS A 72 -4.09 -7.21 -21.27
N VAL A 73 -3.18 -7.87 -20.58
CA VAL A 73 -1.86 -8.24 -21.13
C VAL A 73 -1.71 -9.77 -21.19
N ASP A 74 -2.02 -10.45 -20.10
CA ASP A 74 -1.79 -11.89 -19.98
C ASP A 74 -2.90 -12.74 -20.60
N ASN A 75 -4.13 -12.24 -20.60
CA ASN A 75 -5.30 -12.91 -21.18
C ASN A 75 -6.38 -11.89 -21.57
N TYR A 76 -7.38 -12.35 -22.34
CA TYR A 76 -8.50 -11.50 -22.76
C TYR A 76 -9.67 -11.46 -21.77
N PHE A 77 -9.59 -12.24 -20.69
CA PHE A 77 -10.72 -12.42 -19.78
C PHE A 77 -10.68 -11.46 -18.61
N ASP A 78 -9.48 -11.07 -18.14
CA ASP A 78 -9.28 -10.18 -17.02
C ASP A 78 -8.37 -9.00 -17.34
N GLY A 79 -8.70 -7.84 -16.81
CA GLY A 79 -7.80 -6.69 -16.73
C GLY A 79 -6.77 -6.89 -15.63
N ILE A 80 -5.57 -6.35 -15.83
CA ILE A 80 -4.51 -6.36 -14.83
C ILE A 80 -4.94 -5.52 -13.62
N ASN A 81 -4.79 -6.09 -12.44
CA ASN A 81 -4.96 -5.33 -11.20
C ASN A 81 -3.73 -4.43 -10.98
N PRO A 82 -3.88 -3.07 -11.02
CA PRO A 82 -2.77 -2.15 -10.89
C PRO A 82 -2.03 -2.30 -9.57
N ILE A 83 -2.75 -2.54 -8.48
CA ILE A 83 -2.16 -2.72 -7.14
C ILE A 83 -1.28 -3.97 -7.09
N LYS A 84 -1.74 -5.09 -7.67
CA LYS A 84 -0.93 -6.32 -7.73
C LYS A 84 0.29 -6.14 -8.64
N ALA A 85 0.14 -5.47 -9.77
CA ALA A 85 1.23 -5.20 -10.70
C ALA A 85 2.33 -4.34 -10.05
N HIS A 86 1.95 -3.38 -9.23
CA HIS A 86 2.88 -2.46 -8.55
C HIS A 86 3.12 -2.81 -7.07
N ALA A 87 2.78 -4.02 -6.63
CA ALA A 87 2.87 -4.43 -5.22
C ALA A 87 4.27 -4.21 -4.60
N LYS A 88 5.34 -4.41 -5.38
CA LYS A 88 6.71 -4.17 -4.89
C LYS A 88 6.99 -2.70 -4.59
N ALA A 89 6.54 -1.80 -5.48
CA ALA A 89 6.70 -0.35 -5.27
C ALA A 89 5.91 0.12 -4.05
N LEU A 90 4.65 -0.35 -3.91
CA LEU A 90 3.82 -0.06 -2.74
C LEU A 90 4.43 -0.57 -1.44
N GLN A 91 4.99 -1.79 -1.43
CA GLN A 91 5.68 -2.34 -0.26
C GLN A 91 6.94 -1.55 0.10
N LEU A 92 7.71 -1.11 -0.89
CA LEU A 92 8.90 -0.28 -0.65
C LEU A 92 8.51 1.05 -0.02
N ASN A 93 7.45 1.68 -0.53
CA ASN A 93 6.90 2.91 0.02
C ASN A 93 6.45 2.72 1.48
N MET A 94 5.66 1.68 1.77
CA MET A 94 5.25 1.37 3.15
C MET A 94 6.45 1.17 4.09
N ARG A 95 7.52 0.53 3.62
CA ARG A 95 8.75 0.34 4.42
C ARG A 95 9.46 1.69 4.66
N ALA A 96 9.50 2.56 3.66
CA ALA A 96 10.09 3.90 3.80
C ALA A 96 9.31 4.74 4.85
N TYR A 97 7.98 4.75 4.77
CA TYR A 97 7.13 5.42 5.77
C TYR A 97 7.33 4.84 7.18
N ASN A 98 7.36 3.52 7.32
CA ASN A 98 7.60 2.87 8.62
C ASN A 98 9.00 3.19 9.17
N ALA A 99 10.02 3.25 8.32
CA ALA A 99 11.37 3.63 8.72
C ALA A 99 11.41 5.09 9.19
N LEU A 100 10.74 5.98 8.47
CA LEU A 100 10.62 7.38 8.84
C LEU A 100 9.86 7.54 10.17
N ASP A 101 8.72 6.87 10.33
CA ASP A 101 7.93 6.89 11.58
C ASP A 101 8.76 6.39 12.77
N ASN A 102 9.50 5.30 12.61
CA ASN A 102 10.41 4.82 13.63
C ASN A 102 11.53 5.83 13.94
N THR A 103 12.06 6.48 12.90
CA THR A 103 13.08 7.52 13.07
C THR A 103 12.55 8.70 13.90
N PHE A 104 11.34 9.14 13.61
CA PHE A 104 10.69 10.20 14.39
C PHE A 104 10.36 9.76 15.84
N LYS A 105 9.86 8.55 16.04
CA LYS A 105 9.54 8.03 17.38
C LYS A 105 10.78 7.87 18.24
N THR A 106 11.86 7.37 17.69
CA THR A 106 13.13 7.14 18.42
C THR A 106 14.06 8.34 18.39
N GLY A 107 13.67 9.44 17.75
CA GLY A 107 14.52 10.63 17.54
C GLY A 107 15.74 10.33 16.67
N ALA A 108 15.64 9.38 15.75
CA ALA A 108 16.71 8.93 14.85
C ALA A 108 18.00 8.49 15.56
N LYS A 109 17.96 8.30 16.89
CA LYS A 109 19.15 8.02 17.69
C LYS A 109 19.32 6.52 17.87
N LYS A 110 20.40 5.98 17.31
CA LYS A 110 20.91 4.66 17.67
C LYS A 110 22.06 4.85 18.65
N TYR A 111 22.04 4.09 19.72
CA TYR A 111 23.09 4.14 20.73
C TYR A 111 23.93 2.89 20.64
N PHE A 112 25.25 3.09 20.62
CA PHE A 112 26.20 2.01 20.78
C PHE A 112 26.78 2.08 22.20
N LEU A 113 26.73 0.96 22.89
CA LEU A 113 27.30 0.80 24.21
C LEU A 113 28.65 0.10 24.04
N LYS A 114 29.73 0.80 24.39
CA LYS A 114 31.04 0.20 24.44
C LYS A 114 31.38 -0.01 25.91
N GLY A 115 31.41 -1.28 26.35
CA GLY A 115 31.79 -1.65 27.72
C GLY A 115 33.28 -1.70 27.86
N GLY A 116 33.77 -1.32 29.05
CA GLY A 116 35.16 -1.55 29.47
C GLY A 116 35.42 -2.97 29.99
N GLU A 117 36.66 -3.22 30.42
CA GLU A 117 37.02 -4.49 31.05
C GLU A 117 36.18 -4.74 32.33
N GLY A 118 35.61 -5.94 32.45
CA GLY A 118 34.77 -6.34 33.59
C GLY A 118 33.26 -6.11 33.44
N TRP A 119 32.80 -5.70 32.25
CA TRP A 119 31.37 -5.56 32.00
C TRP A 119 30.69 -6.93 31.83
N ASN A 120 29.67 -7.21 32.63
CA ASN A 120 28.91 -8.45 32.55
C ASN A 120 27.58 -8.28 31.82
N ALA A 121 26.97 -9.40 31.43
CA ALA A 121 25.72 -9.43 30.65
C ALA A 121 24.54 -8.76 31.37
N ASP A 122 24.49 -8.83 32.72
CA ASP A 122 23.39 -8.24 33.51
C ASP A 122 23.47 -6.71 33.53
N GLN A 123 24.69 -6.18 33.59
CA GLN A 123 24.92 -4.73 33.49
C GLN A 123 24.57 -4.20 32.09
N ALA A 124 24.91 -4.95 31.03
CA ALA A 124 24.53 -4.61 29.66
C ALA A 124 23.02 -4.53 29.51
N LYS A 125 22.31 -5.50 30.05
CA LYS A 125 20.84 -5.56 30.00
C LYS A 125 20.18 -4.42 30.75
N ALA A 126 20.68 -4.09 31.94
CA ALA A 126 20.16 -2.97 32.76
C ALA A 126 20.34 -1.61 32.06
N VAL A 127 21.46 -1.40 31.36
CA VAL A 127 21.70 -0.17 30.60
C VAL A 127 20.84 -0.12 29.36
N GLN A 128 20.67 -1.23 28.66
CA GLN A 128 19.79 -1.35 27.49
C GLN A 128 18.34 -0.98 27.91
N GLU A 129 17.79 -1.58 28.95
CA GLU A 129 16.46 -1.27 29.47
C GLU A 129 16.29 0.21 29.85
N SER A 130 17.34 0.81 30.42
CA SER A 130 17.32 2.24 30.77
C SER A 130 17.29 3.14 29.54
N ILE A 131 18.01 2.79 28.49
CA ILE A 131 17.99 3.52 27.20
C ILE A 131 16.62 3.37 26.52
N GLU A 132 16.06 2.16 26.51
CA GLU A 132 14.73 1.92 25.94
C GLU A 132 13.64 2.77 26.64
N LYS A 133 13.72 2.93 27.97
CA LYS A 133 12.80 3.81 28.72
C LYS A 133 12.96 5.29 28.36
N VAL A 134 14.16 5.73 28.05
CA VAL A 134 14.38 7.11 27.56
C VAL A 134 13.87 7.29 26.12
N LEU A 135 14.08 6.30 25.26
CA LEU A 135 13.56 6.32 23.89
C LEU A 135 12.04 6.34 23.84
N ASN A 136 11.38 5.66 24.79
CA ASN A 136 9.92 5.65 24.92
C ASN A 136 9.35 6.87 25.68
N ASN A 137 10.17 7.89 25.96
CA ASN A 137 9.80 9.09 26.73
C ASN A 137 9.34 8.81 28.19
N GLU A 138 9.67 7.65 28.74
CA GLU A 138 9.37 7.32 30.14
C GLU A 138 10.37 7.93 31.14
N LYS A 139 11.58 8.25 30.67
CA LYS A 139 12.66 8.89 31.45
C LYS A 139 13.43 9.89 30.60
N THR A 140 14.01 10.88 31.24
CA THR A 140 14.80 11.94 30.58
C THR A 140 16.31 11.66 30.62
N THR A 141 16.76 10.79 31.51
CA THR A 141 18.19 10.53 31.75
C THR A 141 18.51 9.05 31.87
N VAL A 142 19.67 8.67 31.36
CA VAL A 142 20.25 7.33 31.51
C VAL A 142 21.43 7.42 32.49
N THR A 143 21.44 6.56 33.49
CA THR A 143 22.60 6.37 34.34
C THR A 143 23.45 5.25 33.76
N VAL A 144 24.69 5.54 33.41
CA VAL A 144 25.61 4.59 32.81
C VAL A 144 26.69 4.24 33.85
N PRO A 145 27.04 2.94 34.05
CA PRO A 145 28.09 2.54 34.93
C PRO A 145 29.47 3.09 34.51
N ASN A 146 30.39 3.21 35.46
CA ASN A 146 31.75 3.64 35.18
C ASN A 146 32.42 2.70 34.13
N GLY A 147 33.06 3.31 33.14
CA GLY A 147 33.76 2.58 32.07
C GLY A 147 32.91 2.22 30.86
N VAL A 148 31.65 2.66 30.80
CA VAL A 148 30.79 2.50 29.63
C VAL A 148 30.76 3.80 28.86
N ASP A 149 31.14 3.77 27.61
CA ASP A 149 30.99 4.89 26.68
C ASP A 149 29.71 4.73 25.88
N VAL A 150 28.88 5.77 25.85
CA VAL A 150 27.62 5.81 25.09
C VAL A 150 27.82 6.69 23.88
N GLN A 151 27.95 6.08 22.73
CA GLN A 151 28.03 6.81 21.47
C GLN A 151 26.65 6.86 20.81
N SER A 152 26.12 8.05 20.56
CA SER A 152 24.92 8.24 19.79
C SER A 152 25.27 8.35 18.31
N MET A 153 24.65 7.52 17.48
CA MET A 153 24.67 7.63 16.04
C MET A 153 23.29 8.15 15.64
N SER A 154 23.19 9.45 15.38
CA SER A 154 21.99 10.05 14.83
C SER A 154 22.11 10.10 13.31
N LEU A 155 21.16 9.50 12.62
CA LEU A 155 20.95 9.76 11.19
C LEU A 155 19.93 10.88 11.07
N THR A 156 20.29 11.95 10.38
CA THR A 156 19.29 12.94 10.01
C THR A 156 18.38 12.36 8.93
N PRO A 157 17.09 12.72 8.84
CA PRO A 157 16.20 12.28 7.78
C PRO A 157 16.75 12.59 6.38
N ASP A 158 17.45 13.69 6.22
CA ASP A 158 18.07 14.09 4.95
C ASP A 158 19.24 13.17 4.57
N GLU A 159 20.07 12.79 5.53
CA GLU A 159 21.19 11.85 5.29
C GLU A 159 20.68 10.46 4.93
N ALA A 160 19.53 10.09 5.39
CA ALA A 160 18.93 8.79 5.07
C ALA A 160 18.22 8.76 3.70
N GLY A 161 18.03 9.91 3.05
CA GLY A 161 17.32 10.01 1.76
C GLY A 161 15.87 9.54 1.82
N TYR A 162 15.28 9.50 3.02
CA TYR A 162 13.90 8.99 3.18
C TYR A 162 12.87 9.88 2.50
N LEU A 163 13.06 11.21 2.56
CA LEU A 163 12.14 12.15 1.96
C LEU A 163 12.14 12.03 0.42
N ASP A 164 13.31 11.87 -0.18
CA ASP A 164 13.44 11.66 -1.62
C ASP A 164 12.81 10.33 -2.03
N SER A 165 12.98 9.29 -1.22
CA SER A 165 12.37 7.99 -1.45
C SER A 165 10.83 8.05 -1.38
N ILE A 166 10.27 8.83 -0.48
CA ILE A 166 8.82 9.03 -0.35
C ILE A 166 8.29 9.79 -1.56
N ASN A 167 8.91 10.90 -1.94
CA ASN A 167 8.51 11.69 -3.10
C ASN A 167 8.54 10.85 -4.39
N ALA A 168 9.61 10.08 -4.60
CA ALA A 168 9.69 9.16 -5.73
C ALA A 168 8.55 8.12 -5.72
N SER A 169 8.20 7.60 -4.54
CA SER A 169 7.12 6.63 -4.39
C SER A 169 5.73 7.21 -4.66
N GLU A 170 5.48 8.45 -4.24
CA GLU A 170 4.21 9.14 -4.53
C GLU A 170 4.06 9.39 -6.03
N HIS A 171 5.16 9.76 -6.70
CA HIS A 171 5.22 9.90 -8.14
C HIS A 171 4.90 8.58 -8.85
N ASP A 172 5.51 7.47 -8.43
CA ASP A 172 5.25 6.14 -8.99
C ASP A 172 3.80 5.69 -8.80
N ILE A 173 3.21 5.99 -7.64
CA ILE A 173 1.80 5.69 -7.37
C ILE A 173 0.87 6.50 -8.28
N ALA A 174 1.15 7.78 -8.50
CA ALA A 174 0.38 8.61 -9.42
C ALA A 174 0.42 8.04 -10.85
N LEU A 175 1.60 7.67 -11.33
CA LEU A 175 1.78 7.06 -12.65
C LEU A 175 1.06 5.71 -12.76
N MET A 176 1.00 4.92 -11.70
CA MET A 176 0.29 3.64 -11.67
C MET A 176 -1.19 3.79 -12.05
N PHE A 177 -1.82 4.90 -11.64
CA PHE A 177 -3.20 5.23 -11.95
C PHE A 177 -3.34 6.17 -13.17
N ASN A 178 -2.26 6.41 -13.90
CA ASN A 178 -2.23 7.35 -15.03
C ASN A 178 -2.71 8.77 -14.63
N VAL A 179 -2.38 9.17 -13.42
CA VAL A 179 -2.64 10.52 -12.90
C VAL A 179 -1.34 11.33 -13.02
N PRO A 180 -1.37 12.53 -13.60
CA PRO A 180 -0.19 13.40 -13.61
C PRO A 180 0.30 13.64 -12.18
N PRO A 181 1.58 13.39 -11.87
CA PRO A 181 2.13 13.58 -10.52
C PRO A 181 1.93 14.98 -9.96
N SER A 182 1.95 16.00 -10.80
CA SER A 182 1.69 17.40 -10.43
C SER A 182 0.33 17.65 -9.76
N LEU A 183 -0.63 16.75 -9.95
CA LEU A 183 -1.95 16.83 -9.30
C LEU A 183 -1.96 16.21 -7.89
N VAL A 184 -1.02 15.34 -7.59
CA VAL A 184 -1.01 14.54 -6.36
C VAL A 184 0.14 14.95 -5.44
N VAL A 185 1.34 15.08 -6.01
CA VAL A 185 2.55 15.42 -5.26
C VAL A 185 2.57 16.93 -5.02
N ARG A 186 2.66 17.35 -3.77
CA ARG A 186 2.88 18.76 -3.42
C ARG A 186 4.34 19.10 -3.76
N GLU A 187 4.59 19.60 -4.95
CA GLU A 187 5.86 20.22 -5.25
C GLU A 187 6.05 21.42 -4.30
N SER A 188 7.23 21.49 -3.69
CA SER A 188 7.65 22.67 -2.95
C SER A 188 7.49 23.89 -3.85
N SER A 189 6.94 24.96 -3.33
CA SER A 189 6.40 26.16 -3.97
C SER A 189 7.26 26.92 -5.00
N SER A 190 8.32 26.34 -5.51
CA SER A 190 9.20 26.95 -6.53
C SER A 190 8.79 26.65 -7.99
N SER A 191 7.84 25.73 -8.23
CA SER A 191 7.47 25.29 -9.59
C SER A 191 6.08 25.73 -10.06
N LYS A 192 5.34 26.53 -9.30
CA LYS A 192 4.00 26.97 -9.70
C LYS A 192 3.97 27.94 -10.90
N ALA A 193 5.11 28.47 -11.30
CA ALA A 193 5.19 29.41 -12.41
C ALA A 193 5.27 28.76 -13.80
N THR A 194 5.46 27.44 -13.89
CA THR A 194 5.70 26.75 -15.17
C THR A 194 4.51 25.98 -15.71
N VAL A 195 3.44 25.79 -14.90
CA VAL A 195 2.26 25.00 -15.29
C VAL A 195 1.23 25.81 -16.07
N GLU A 196 1.35 27.13 -16.12
CA GLU A 196 0.42 28.00 -16.87
C GLU A 196 0.90 28.31 -18.32
N GLN A 197 1.97 27.70 -18.81
CA GLN A 197 2.54 27.98 -20.14
C GLN A 197 2.58 26.81 -21.13
N ASP A 198 2.01 25.67 -20.81
CA ASP A 198 1.80 24.55 -21.76
C ASP A 198 0.27 24.27 -21.91
#